data_36fa1791e28fca3e0ae7cd65afd695c6
#
_entry.id   36fa1791e28fca3e0ae7cd65afd695c6
#
_cell.length_a   1.000
_cell.length_b   1.000
_cell.length_c   1.000
_cell.angle_alpha   90.00
_cell.angle_beta   90.00
_cell.angle_gamma   90.00
#
_symmetry.space_group_name_H-M   'P 1'
#
loop_
_entity.id
_entity.type
_entity.pdbx_description
1 polymer ?
#
loop_
_entity_poly.entity_id
_entity_poly.type
_entity_poly.pdbx_seq_one_letter_code
_entity_poly.pdbx_strand_id
1 'polypeptide(L)'
;MKNLLLPVLVLLLFTSCDKRIGQCEKTAESFFAAIIEGDEEAMLKAYPLAYHLHYFPHTDSHKINSVKKISDNRYEVNLANTYTKGDNPITKEVSLYLEPINDDSMKIVDSKGLYPKDNVKLYKYAYRHDMIPNGTETDQQLGAVTDSVRSKLTSVIMKMQFYTNDYFEISHIKWQKLVDSATGSFLITNKSSYTLDSPKYKLTYYNSRDNIVAVDDGRITYSKFRPGDQVKVDIFTLHVGSANSLKIDLDIDLEETLDNILENN
;
A
#
# COMPACT_ATOMS: atom_id res chain seq x y z
N MET A 1 2.80 -36.59 -60.95
CA MET A 1 3.62 -36.31 -59.76
C MET A 1 3.66 -34.82 -59.33
N LYS A 2 2.62 -34.00 -59.63
CA LYS A 2 2.59 -32.56 -59.26
C LYS A 2 1.70 -32.23 -58.06
N ASN A 3 0.93 -33.17 -57.52
CA ASN A 3 -0.07 -32.88 -56.48
C ASN A 3 0.33 -33.34 -55.04
N LEU A 4 1.55 -33.87 -54.86
CA LEU A 4 2.01 -34.35 -53.57
C LEU A 4 2.87 -33.31 -52.78
N LEU A 5 3.32 -32.25 -53.47
CA LEU A 5 4.17 -31.22 -52.83
C LEU A 5 3.39 -30.16 -52.06
N LEU A 6 2.10 -29.93 -52.39
CA LEU A 6 1.30 -28.91 -51.74
C LEU A 6 0.92 -29.25 -50.28
N PRO A 7 0.48 -30.49 -49.93
CA PRO A 7 0.16 -30.82 -48.56
C PRO A 7 1.39 -30.88 -47.63
N VAL A 8 2.57 -31.21 -48.15
CA VAL A 8 3.83 -31.24 -47.39
C VAL A 8 4.28 -29.81 -47.03
N LEU A 9 4.09 -28.84 -47.94
CA LEU A 9 4.43 -27.44 -47.67
C LEU A 9 3.50 -26.80 -46.67
N VAL A 10 2.21 -27.16 -46.68
CA VAL A 10 1.22 -26.68 -45.68
C VAL A 10 1.50 -27.28 -44.31
N LEU A 11 1.90 -28.55 -44.21
CA LEU A 11 2.29 -29.18 -42.96
C LEU A 11 3.56 -28.55 -42.33
N LEU A 12 4.49 -28.12 -43.15
CA LEU A 12 5.74 -27.45 -42.69
C LEU A 12 5.48 -26.02 -42.18
N LEU A 13 4.38 -25.36 -42.58
CA LEU A 13 3.98 -24.05 -42.09
C LEU A 13 3.34 -24.09 -40.72
N PHE A 14 2.80 -25.25 -40.29
CA PHE A 14 2.19 -25.42 -38.95
C PHE A 14 3.18 -25.94 -37.90
N THR A 15 4.41 -26.30 -38.24
CA THR A 15 5.41 -26.81 -37.28
C THR A 15 6.42 -25.75 -36.81
N SER A 16 6.24 -24.49 -37.18
CA SER A 16 6.91 -23.39 -36.50
C SER A 16 6.21 -23.12 -35.17
N CYS A 17 6.26 -24.11 -34.28
CA CYS A 17 6.02 -23.85 -32.86
C CYS A 17 6.98 -22.73 -32.47
N ASP A 18 6.47 -21.55 -32.17
CA ASP A 18 7.32 -20.43 -31.79
C ASP A 18 8.13 -20.89 -30.58
N LYS A 19 9.44 -21.16 -30.74
CA LYS A 19 10.36 -21.61 -29.69
C LYS A 19 10.16 -20.78 -28.40
N ARG A 20 9.81 -19.51 -28.58
CA ARG A 20 9.58 -18.56 -27.48
C ARG A 20 8.32 -18.85 -26.68
N ILE A 21 7.31 -19.47 -27.28
CA ILE A 21 6.11 -19.90 -26.53
C ILE A 21 6.49 -20.90 -25.46
N GLY A 22 7.25 -21.95 -25.80
CA GLY A 22 7.74 -22.93 -24.83
C GLY A 22 8.69 -22.33 -23.79
N GLN A 23 9.48 -21.32 -24.16
CA GLN A 23 10.32 -20.60 -23.21
C GLN A 23 9.48 -19.75 -22.24
N CYS A 24 8.39 -19.12 -22.69
CA CYS A 24 7.46 -18.38 -21.84
C CYS A 24 6.78 -19.31 -20.83
N GLU A 25 6.28 -20.46 -21.28
CA GLU A 25 5.69 -21.48 -20.39
C GLU A 25 6.68 -21.92 -19.31
N LYS A 26 7.89 -22.30 -19.74
CA LYS A 26 8.94 -22.72 -18.81
C LYS A 26 9.31 -21.65 -17.79
N THR A 27 9.38 -20.38 -18.21
CA THR A 27 9.69 -19.27 -17.30
C THR A 27 8.56 -19.05 -16.31
N ALA A 28 7.30 -19.10 -16.76
CA ALA A 28 6.13 -18.98 -15.88
C ALA A 28 6.05 -20.14 -14.88
N GLU A 29 6.25 -21.39 -15.33
CA GLU A 29 6.28 -22.55 -14.44
C GLU A 29 7.41 -22.45 -13.41
N SER A 30 8.62 -22.05 -13.82
CA SER A 30 9.75 -21.88 -12.89
C SER A 30 9.48 -20.79 -11.86
N PHE A 31 8.83 -19.70 -12.25
CA PHE A 31 8.44 -18.62 -11.33
C PHE A 31 7.44 -19.10 -10.28
N PHE A 32 6.38 -19.80 -10.69
CA PHE A 32 5.38 -20.30 -9.76
C PHE A 32 5.89 -21.46 -8.90
N ALA A 33 6.77 -22.31 -9.43
CA ALA A 33 7.45 -23.33 -8.63
C ALA A 33 8.29 -22.69 -7.51
N ALA A 34 9.06 -21.65 -7.84
CA ALA A 34 9.82 -20.90 -6.85
C ALA A 34 8.94 -20.24 -5.77
N ILE A 35 7.76 -19.71 -6.14
CA ILE A 35 6.79 -19.19 -5.17
C ILE A 35 6.31 -20.29 -4.21
N ILE A 36 5.96 -21.46 -4.75
CA ILE A 36 5.46 -22.59 -3.95
C ILE A 36 6.56 -23.11 -3.00
N GLU A 37 7.80 -23.13 -3.45
CA GLU A 37 8.96 -23.58 -2.68
C GLU A 37 9.49 -22.49 -1.71
N GLY A 38 9.06 -21.22 -1.88
CA GLY A 38 9.57 -20.08 -1.12
C GLY A 38 11.00 -19.68 -1.50
N ASP A 39 11.44 -20.01 -2.70
CA ASP A 39 12.76 -19.63 -3.24
C ASP A 39 12.74 -18.22 -3.82
N GLU A 40 13.06 -17.24 -2.96
CA GLU A 40 13.05 -15.81 -3.32
C GLU A 40 14.09 -15.48 -4.40
N GLU A 41 15.25 -16.12 -4.41
CA GLU A 41 16.28 -15.88 -5.41
C GLU A 41 15.82 -16.33 -6.79
N ALA A 42 15.23 -17.52 -6.90
CA ALA A 42 14.67 -18.02 -8.14
C ALA A 42 13.48 -17.19 -8.63
N MET A 43 12.62 -16.73 -7.72
CA MET A 43 11.52 -15.81 -8.05
C MET A 43 12.03 -14.50 -8.65
N LEU A 44 12.99 -13.85 -8.01
CA LEU A 44 13.56 -12.58 -8.47
C LEU A 44 14.38 -12.73 -9.74
N LYS A 45 14.98 -13.91 -9.99
CA LYS A 45 15.65 -14.22 -11.24
C LYS A 45 14.67 -14.28 -12.41
N ALA A 46 13.50 -14.88 -12.21
CA ALA A 46 12.45 -14.96 -13.24
C ALA A 46 11.71 -13.63 -13.41
N TYR A 47 11.48 -12.88 -12.32
CA TYR A 47 10.78 -11.61 -12.28
C TYR A 47 11.55 -10.56 -11.45
N PRO A 48 12.57 -9.90 -12.03
CA PRO A 48 13.44 -8.97 -11.32
C PRO A 48 12.72 -7.78 -10.66
N LEU A 49 11.58 -7.37 -11.23
CA LEU A 49 10.78 -6.27 -10.69
C LEU A 49 9.82 -6.69 -9.56
N ALA A 50 9.72 -7.99 -9.24
CA ALA A 50 8.83 -8.46 -8.19
C ALA A 50 9.17 -7.88 -6.80
N TYR A 51 10.43 -7.53 -6.54
CA TYR A 51 10.84 -6.88 -5.29
C TYR A 51 10.18 -5.52 -5.07
N HIS A 52 9.81 -4.79 -6.13
CA HIS A 52 9.07 -3.53 -6.03
C HIS A 52 7.63 -3.72 -5.59
N LEU A 53 7.10 -4.93 -5.70
CA LEU A 53 5.76 -5.27 -5.24
C LEU A 53 5.72 -5.58 -3.73
N HIS A 54 6.89 -5.64 -3.06
CA HIS A 54 7.08 -5.94 -1.63
C HIS A 54 6.32 -7.19 -1.14
N TYR A 55 5.97 -8.08 -2.06
CA TYR A 55 5.17 -9.25 -1.73
C TYR A 55 5.27 -10.32 -2.81
N PHE A 56 5.40 -11.56 -2.37
CA PHE A 56 5.25 -12.73 -3.23
C PHE A 56 3.88 -13.37 -2.98
N PRO A 57 3.08 -13.61 -4.04
CA PRO A 57 1.76 -14.17 -3.86
C PRO A 57 1.85 -15.59 -3.29
N HIS A 58 1.03 -15.88 -2.28
CA HIS A 58 0.86 -17.26 -1.83
C HIS A 58 0.19 -18.07 -2.95
N THR A 59 0.75 -19.23 -3.25
CA THR A 59 0.29 -20.11 -4.33
C THR A 59 0.36 -21.56 -3.85
N ASP A 60 -0.77 -22.28 -3.96
CA ASP A 60 -0.81 -23.72 -3.71
C ASP A 60 -0.60 -24.50 -5.01
N SER A 61 -1.16 -23.99 -6.10
CA SER A 61 -1.01 -24.56 -7.43
C SER A 61 -1.29 -23.54 -8.53
N HIS A 62 -0.80 -23.82 -9.72
CA HIS A 62 -1.07 -23.00 -10.91
C HIS A 62 -1.35 -23.87 -12.13
N LYS A 63 -2.02 -23.26 -13.13
CA LYS A 63 -2.27 -23.90 -14.40
C LYS A 63 -2.18 -22.86 -15.51
N ILE A 64 -1.26 -23.07 -16.48
CA ILE A 64 -1.19 -22.23 -17.65
C ILE A 64 -2.37 -22.53 -18.58
N ASN A 65 -3.11 -21.49 -18.94
CA ASN A 65 -4.27 -21.56 -19.81
C ASN A 65 -3.92 -21.23 -21.27
N SER A 66 -3.05 -20.25 -21.50
CA SER A 66 -2.62 -19.86 -22.86
C SER A 66 -1.37 -19.00 -22.83
N VAL A 67 -0.62 -19.06 -23.93
CA VAL A 67 0.47 -18.14 -24.24
C VAL A 67 0.17 -17.43 -25.55
N LYS A 68 0.32 -16.10 -25.58
CA LYS A 68 0.07 -15.26 -26.76
C LYS A 68 1.23 -14.33 -27.01
N LYS A 69 1.63 -14.19 -28.26
CA LYS A 69 2.50 -13.11 -28.69
C LYS A 69 1.66 -11.84 -28.83
N ILE A 70 2.00 -10.77 -28.09
CA ILE A 70 1.29 -9.48 -28.13
C ILE A 70 2.05 -8.41 -28.92
N SER A 71 3.37 -8.56 -29.06
CA SER A 71 4.20 -7.77 -29.97
C SER A 71 5.45 -8.57 -30.37
N ASP A 72 6.35 -8.00 -31.17
CA ASP A 72 7.54 -8.71 -31.64
C ASP A 72 8.44 -9.22 -30.52
N ASN A 73 8.50 -8.51 -29.40
CA ASN A 73 9.35 -8.86 -28.27
C ASN A 73 8.57 -9.03 -26.96
N ARG A 74 7.23 -9.16 -27.00
CA ARG A 74 6.43 -9.28 -25.79
C ARG A 74 5.37 -10.37 -25.92
N TYR A 75 5.29 -11.18 -24.88
CA TYR A 75 4.39 -12.32 -24.78
C TYR A 75 3.54 -12.19 -23.52
N GLU A 76 2.32 -12.70 -23.56
CA GLU A 76 1.42 -12.81 -22.42
C GLU A 76 1.17 -14.29 -22.13
N VAL A 77 1.42 -14.70 -20.89
CA VAL A 77 1.06 -16.01 -20.35
C VAL A 77 -0.13 -15.80 -19.41
N ASN A 78 -1.29 -16.35 -19.78
CA ASN A 78 -2.46 -16.36 -18.93
C ASN A 78 -2.51 -17.69 -18.18
N LEU A 79 -2.70 -17.59 -16.88
CA LEU A 79 -2.76 -18.75 -15.99
C LEU A 79 -3.81 -18.56 -14.88
N ALA A 80 -4.27 -19.68 -14.33
CA ALA A 80 -5.05 -19.73 -13.11
C ALA A 80 -4.13 -20.03 -11.94
N ASN A 81 -4.12 -19.13 -10.95
CA ASN A 81 -3.39 -19.29 -9.70
C ASN A 81 -4.37 -19.65 -8.58
N THR A 82 -4.16 -20.77 -7.90
CA THR A 82 -4.97 -21.22 -6.78
C THR A 82 -4.20 -21.10 -5.48
N TYR A 83 -4.85 -20.52 -4.48
CA TYR A 83 -4.34 -20.41 -3.11
C TYR A 83 -5.46 -20.62 -2.11
N THR A 84 -5.12 -21.13 -0.93
CA THR A 84 -6.07 -21.38 0.15
C THR A 84 -6.19 -20.17 1.07
N LYS A 85 -7.44 -19.76 1.35
CA LYS A 85 -7.74 -18.74 2.34
C LYS A 85 -8.70 -19.30 3.38
N GLY A 86 -8.17 -19.57 4.58
CA GLY A 86 -8.87 -20.44 5.56
C GLY A 86 -8.98 -21.85 4.98
N ASP A 87 -10.19 -22.42 4.96
CA ASP A 87 -10.43 -23.77 4.43
C ASP A 87 -10.92 -23.76 2.96
N ASN A 88 -10.93 -22.59 2.31
CA ASN A 88 -11.50 -22.46 0.97
C ASN A 88 -10.41 -22.18 -0.07
N PRO A 89 -10.31 -22.98 -1.14
CA PRO A 89 -9.46 -22.68 -2.28
C PRO A 89 -10.06 -21.53 -3.08
N ILE A 90 -9.22 -20.58 -3.44
CA ILE A 90 -9.56 -19.42 -4.28
C ILE A 90 -8.68 -19.48 -5.52
N THR A 91 -9.32 -19.46 -6.69
CA THR A 91 -8.62 -19.39 -7.97
C THR A 91 -8.75 -17.98 -8.56
N LYS A 92 -7.62 -17.42 -8.97
CA LYS A 92 -7.55 -16.12 -9.68
C LYS A 92 -6.88 -16.27 -11.02
N GLU A 93 -7.40 -15.55 -12.00
CA GLU A 93 -6.71 -15.35 -13.28
C GLU A 93 -5.54 -14.39 -13.09
N VAL A 94 -4.40 -14.78 -13.64
CA VAL A 94 -3.15 -14.02 -13.62
C VAL A 94 -2.60 -13.94 -15.04
N SER A 95 -2.13 -12.77 -15.45
CA SER A 95 -1.36 -12.60 -16.67
C SER A 95 0.09 -12.24 -16.31
N LEU A 96 1.05 -12.92 -16.91
CA LEU A 96 2.46 -12.56 -16.89
C LEU A 96 2.86 -12.00 -18.26
N TYR A 97 3.58 -10.90 -18.26
CA TYR A 97 4.13 -10.30 -19.47
C TYR A 97 5.63 -10.57 -19.51
N LEU A 98 6.07 -11.22 -20.60
CA LEU A 98 7.44 -11.69 -20.75
C LEU A 98 8.11 -11.05 -21.95
N GLU A 99 9.42 -10.82 -21.81
CA GLU A 99 10.29 -10.34 -22.86
C GLU A 99 11.55 -11.21 -22.95
N PRO A 100 12.14 -11.41 -24.16
CA PRO A 100 13.36 -12.15 -24.30
C PRO A 100 14.54 -11.42 -23.66
N ILE A 101 15.38 -12.17 -22.94
CA ILE A 101 16.71 -11.71 -22.51
C ILE A 101 17.71 -11.98 -23.63
N ASN A 102 17.58 -13.15 -24.25
CA ASN A 102 18.38 -13.63 -25.40
C ASN A 102 17.56 -14.65 -26.17
N ASP A 103 18.20 -15.36 -27.12
CA ASP A 103 17.52 -16.33 -27.98
C ASP A 103 16.96 -17.55 -27.23
N ASP A 104 17.45 -17.83 -26.01
CA ASP A 104 17.13 -19.05 -25.25
C ASP A 104 16.43 -18.80 -23.92
N SER A 105 16.25 -17.54 -23.53
CA SER A 105 15.66 -17.21 -22.22
C SER A 105 14.72 -16.00 -22.24
N MET A 106 13.70 -16.06 -21.37
CA MET A 106 12.70 -15.03 -21.16
C MET A 106 12.79 -14.51 -19.72
N LYS A 107 12.33 -13.29 -19.50
CA LYS A 107 12.07 -12.73 -18.15
C LYS A 107 10.66 -12.19 -18.07
N ILE A 108 10.08 -12.25 -16.90
CA ILE A 108 8.83 -11.55 -16.61
C ILE A 108 9.18 -10.08 -16.38
N VAL A 109 8.51 -9.20 -17.11
CA VAL A 109 8.71 -7.73 -17.01
C VAL A 109 7.54 -7.03 -16.37
N ASP A 110 6.37 -7.69 -16.33
CA ASP A 110 5.17 -7.17 -15.68
C ASP A 110 4.17 -8.30 -15.41
N SER A 111 3.17 -8.02 -14.60
CA SER A 111 2.08 -8.96 -14.31
C SER A 111 0.75 -8.24 -14.13
N LYS A 112 -0.32 -9.01 -14.12
CA LYS A 112 -1.67 -8.57 -13.74
C LYS A 112 -2.31 -9.64 -12.88
N GLY A 113 -2.83 -9.25 -11.73
CA GLY A 113 -3.50 -10.16 -10.79
C GLY A 113 -2.60 -10.74 -9.69
N LEU A 114 -1.29 -10.44 -9.69
CA LEU A 114 -0.36 -10.76 -8.60
C LEU A 114 -0.27 -9.65 -7.54
N TYR A 115 -1.10 -8.62 -7.65
CA TYR A 115 -1.01 -7.43 -6.83
C TYR A 115 -1.00 -7.75 -5.32
N PRO A 116 -0.09 -7.13 -4.54
CA PRO A 116 0.15 -7.53 -3.16
C PRO A 116 -0.99 -7.18 -2.22
N LYS A 117 -1.26 -8.08 -1.26
CA LYS A 117 -2.24 -7.86 -0.19
C LYS A 117 -1.94 -6.64 0.67
N ASP A 118 -0.68 -6.35 0.91
CA ASP A 118 -0.23 -5.28 1.81
C ASP A 118 -0.59 -3.89 1.30
N ASN A 119 -0.83 -3.77 -0.01
CA ASN A 119 -1.24 -2.52 -0.63
C ASN A 119 -2.75 -2.41 -0.89
N VAL A 120 -3.57 -3.36 -0.40
CA VAL A 120 -5.02 -3.36 -0.65
C VAL A 120 -5.70 -2.07 -0.17
N LYS A 121 -5.30 -1.54 0.99
CA LYS A 121 -5.83 -0.27 1.51
C LYS A 121 -5.47 0.89 0.59
N LEU A 122 -4.21 0.99 0.18
CA LEU A 122 -3.72 2.01 -0.77
C LEU A 122 -4.40 1.92 -2.13
N TYR A 123 -4.53 0.69 -2.66
CA TYR A 123 -5.26 0.46 -3.91
C TYR A 123 -6.73 0.91 -3.82
N LYS A 124 -7.43 0.52 -2.75
CA LYS A 124 -8.82 0.93 -2.53
C LYS A 124 -8.96 2.44 -2.38
N TYR A 125 -8.02 3.08 -1.71
CA TYR A 125 -7.96 4.53 -1.60
C TYR A 125 -7.76 5.17 -2.98
N ALA A 126 -6.75 4.73 -3.74
CA ALA A 126 -6.47 5.23 -5.08
C ALA A 126 -7.66 5.06 -6.03
N TYR A 127 -8.36 3.92 -5.96
CA TYR A 127 -9.56 3.66 -6.75
C TYR A 127 -10.72 4.60 -6.38
N ARG A 128 -10.97 4.81 -5.07
CA ARG A 128 -12.04 5.73 -4.62
C ARG A 128 -11.79 7.19 -5.01
N HIS A 129 -10.54 7.57 -5.20
CA HIS A 129 -10.14 8.93 -5.56
C HIS A 129 -9.79 9.09 -7.05
N ASP A 130 -10.28 8.18 -7.91
CA ASP A 130 -10.10 8.20 -9.38
C ASP A 130 -8.63 8.32 -9.83
N MET A 131 -7.69 7.80 -9.02
CA MET A 131 -6.26 7.79 -9.33
C MET A 131 -5.88 6.62 -10.24
N ILE A 132 -6.79 5.66 -10.41
CA ILE A 132 -6.66 4.47 -11.26
C ILE A 132 -7.72 4.59 -12.35
N PRO A 133 -7.34 5.01 -13.57
CA PRO A 133 -8.33 5.48 -14.55
C PRO A 133 -9.21 4.40 -15.17
N ASN A 134 -8.74 3.17 -15.35
CA ASN A 134 -9.43 2.22 -16.23
C ASN A 134 -9.64 0.80 -15.67
N GLY A 135 -9.05 0.43 -14.52
CA GLY A 135 -9.12 -0.93 -13.96
C GLY A 135 -8.44 -2.01 -14.83
N THR A 136 -7.65 -1.59 -15.83
CA THR A 136 -6.91 -2.47 -16.74
C THR A 136 -5.42 -2.47 -16.48
N GLU A 137 -5.00 -1.75 -15.45
CA GLU A 137 -3.60 -1.53 -15.09
C GLU A 137 -2.91 -2.84 -14.73
N THR A 138 -1.63 -2.92 -15.10
CA THR A 138 -0.75 -4.00 -14.69
C THR A 138 -0.35 -3.84 -13.22
N ASP A 139 0.17 -4.90 -12.61
CA ASP A 139 0.58 -4.89 -11.20
C ASP A 139 1.71 -3.87 -10.96
N GLN A 140 2.60 -3.65 -11.93
CA GLN A 140 3.64 -2.62 -11.85
C GLN A 140 3.04 -1.20 -11.87
N GLN A 141 2.04 -0.95 -12.71
CA GLN A 141 1.33 0.34 -12.74
C GLN A 141 0.58 0.59 -11.44
N LEU A 142 -0.10 -0.43 -10.91
CA LEU A 142 -0.77 -0.35 -9.60
C LEU A 142 0.22 -0.10 -8.47
N GLY A 143 1.38 -0.76 -8.50
CA GLY A 143 2.47 -0.52 -7.56
C GLY A 143 2.93 0.94 -7.58
N ALA A 144 3.21 1.50 -8.75
CA ALA A 144 3.62 2.89 -8.90
C ALA A 144 2.57 3.90 -8.38
N VAL A 145 1.27 3.63 -8.62
CA VAL A 145 0.18 4.46 -8.09
C VAL A 145 0.12 4.39 -6.57
N THR A 146 0.18 3.20 -5.99
CA THR A 146 0.10 3.04 -4.54
C THR A 146 1.31 3.60 -3.81
N ASP A 147 2.52 3.50 -4.38
CA ASP A 147 3.73 4.13 -3.86
C ASP A 147 3.62 5.66 -3.89
N SER A 148 3.06 6.22 -4.97
CA SER A 148 2.77 7.64 -5.07
C SER A 148 1.77 8.10 -4.02
N VAL A 149 0.69 7.34 -3.80
CA VAL A 149 -0.32 7.62 -2.76
C VAL A 149 0.30 7.56 -1.38
N ARG A 150 1.05 6.49 -1.06
CA ARG A 150 1.77 6.35 0.21
C ARG A 150 2.68 7.55 0.46
N SER A 151 3.51 7.90 -0.51
CA SER A 151 4.45 9.02 -0.40
C SER A 151 3.74 10.35 -0.15
N LYS A 152 2.65 10.62 -0.87
CA LYS A 152 1.81 11.79 -0.69
C LYS A 152 1.23 11.87 0.73
N LEU A 153 0.57 10.79 1.17
CA LEU A 153 -0.07 10.75 2.49
C LEU A 153 0.96 10.85 3.62
N THR A 154 2.08 10.12 3.52
CA THR A 154 3.19 10.24 4.46
C THR A 154 3.68 11.68 4.57
N SER A 155 3.88 12.36 3.43
CA SER A 155 4.28 13.79 3.43
C SER A 155 3.26 14.68 4.14
N VAL A 156 1.96 14.43 3.94
CA VAL A 156 0.90 15.19 4.62
C VAL A 156 0.90 14.92 6.11
N ILE A 157 1.01 13.66 6.53
CA ILE A 157 1.04 13.28 7.96
C ILE A 157 2.25 13.89 8.67
N MET A 158 3.42 13.86 8.05
CA MET A 158 4.60 14.55 8.58
C MET A 158 4.37 16.06 8.71
N LYS A 159 3.70 16.70 7.75
CA LYS A 159 3.33 18.12 7.87
C LYS A 159 2.33 18.35 9.01
N MET A 160 1.35 17.50 9.20
CA MET A 160 0.44 17.57 10.35
C MET A 160 1.20 17.52 11.68
N GLN A 161 2.24 16.68 11.78
CA GLN A 161 3.08 16.54 12.96
C GLN A 161 3.93 17.78 13.22
N PHE A 162 4.59 18.34 12.18
CA PHE A 162 5.52 19.46 12.33
C PHE A 162 4.86 20.85 12.26
N TYR A 163 3.72 20.94 11.58
CA TYR A 163 2.98 22.20 11.36
C TYR A 163 1.53 22.03 11.81
N THR A 164 1.35 21.59 13.06
CA THR A 164 0.04 21.25 13.64
C THR A 164 -0.99 22.36 13.41
N ASN A 165 -0.61 23.63 13.57
CA ASN A 165 -1.52 24.79 13.46
C ASN A 165 -2.08 24.99 12.04
N ASP A 166 -1.44 24.45 10.99
CA ASP A 166 -1.93 24.54 9.62
C ASP A 166 -3.10 23.59 9.39
N TYR A 167 -3.16 22.51 10.15
CA TYR A 167 -4.14 21.43 9.99
C TYR A 167 -5.16 21.38 11.13
N PHE A 168 -4.83 21.94 12.29
CA PHE A 168 -5.68 21.93 13.47
C PHE A 168 -5.62 23.28 14.17
N GLU A 169 -6.78 23.78 14.55
CA GLU A 169 -6.87 25.01 15.34
C GLU A 169 -7.11 24.66 16.81
N ILE A 170 -6.13 24.96 17.64
CA ILE A 170 -6.24 24.83 19.09
C ILE A 170 -6.55 26.21 19.66
N SER A 171 -7.68 26.35 20.31
CA SER A 171 -8.17 27.64 20.82
C SER A 171 -8.81 27.51 22.19
N HIS A 172 -9.18 28.64 22.79
CA HIS A 172 -9.88 28.70 24.08
C HIS A 172 -9.18 27.90 25.17
N ILE A 173 -7.83 27.92 25.19
CA ILE A 173 -7.02 27.22 26.19
C ILE A 173 -7.25 27.92 27.53
N LYS A 174 -7.79 27.15 28.47
CA LYS A 174 -8.00 27.56 29.88
C LYS A 174 -7.44 26.47 30.75
N TRP A 175 -6.49 26.80 31.59
CA TRP A 175 -5.99 25.87 32.59
C TRP A 175 -5.59 26.60 33.87
N GLN A 176 -5.66 25.89 34.95
CA GLN A 176 -5.23 26.38 36.25
C GLN A 176 -4.47 25.28 36.98
N LYS A 177 -3.41 25.68 37.66
CA LYS A 177 -2.65 24.83 38.54
C LYS A 177 -3.30 24.82 39.93
N LEU A 178 -3.55 23.63 40.43
CA LEU A 178 -3.78 23.35 41.83
C LEU A 178 -2.43 23.03 42.49
N VAL A 179 -2.41 22.50 43.73
CA VAL A 179 -1.14 22.29 44.46
C VAL A 179 -0.14 21.42 43.62
N ASP A 180 -0.54 20.25 43.20
CA ASP A 180 0.29 19.31 42.43
C ASP A 180 -0.45 18.76 41.20
N SER A 181 -1.51 19.39 40.75
CA SER A 181 -2.27 18.99 39.58
C SER A 181 -2.65 20.19 38.74
N ALA A 182 -3.01 19.98 37.51
CA ALA A 182 -3.59 20.96 36.61
C ALA A 182 -4.96 20.47 36.12
N THR A 183 -5.88 21.38 36.00
CA THR A 183 -7.18 21.15 35.37
C THR A 183 -7.49 22.23 34.38
N GLY A 184 -8.23 21.91 33.35
CA GLY A 184 -8.56 22.90 32.33
C GLY A 184 -9.30 22.33 31.13
N SER A 185 -9.36 23.11 30.07
CA SER A 185 -9.94 22.67 28.79
C SER A 185 -9.39 23.47 27.64
N PHE A 186 -9.51 22.93 26.44
CA PHE A 186 -9.27 23.62 25.17
C PHE A 186 -10.29 23.17 24.12
N LEU A 187 -10.42 23.98 23.07
CA LEU A 187 -11.16 23.60 21.88
C LEU A 187 -10.16 23.23 20.79
N ILE A 188 -10.45 22.17 20.04
CA ILE A 188 -9.70 21.79 18.87
C ILE A 188 -10.61 21.59 17.68
N THR A 189 -10.24 22.18 16.54
CA THR A 189 -10.96 22.09 15.27
C THR A 189 -10.09 21.39 14.24
N ASN A 190 -10.63 20.40 13.54
CA ASN A 190 -9.96 19.76 12.42
C ASN A 190 -10.11 20.63 11.18
N LYS A 191 -9.03 21.30 10.79
CA LYS A 191 -8.92 22.11 9.56
C LYS A 191 -8.36 21.32 8.39
N SER A 192 -7.92 20.10 8.62
CA SER A 192 -7.44 19.21 7.55
C SER A 192 -8.58 18.76 6.64
N SER A 193 -8.25 18.23 5.47
CA SER A 193 -9.21 17.58 4.58
C SER A 193 -9.45 16.11 4.91
N TYR A 194 -8.90 15.61 6.02
CA TYR A 194 -8.95 14.19 6.36
C TYR A 194 -9.78 13.92 7.62
N THR A 195 -10.55 12.84 7.54
CA THR A 195 -11.22 12.27 8.72
C THR A 195 -10.20 11.42 9.48
N LEU A 196 -10.01 11.71 10.76
CA LEU A 196 -9.18 10.92 11.68
C LEU A 196 -10.06 10.14 12.65
N ASP A 197 -9.68 8.93 12.98
CA ASP A 197 -10.38 8.14 13.99
C ASP A 197 -9.63 8.22 15.31
N SER A 198 -10.37 8.59 16.36
CA SER A 198 -9.85 8.62 17.74
C SER A 198 -8.49 9.33 17.90
N PRO A 199 -8.27 10.52 17.29
CA PRO A 199 -6.99 11.20 17.33
C PRO A 199 -6.58 11.56 18.74
N LYS A 200 -5.27 11.61 18.99
CA LYS A 200 -4.67 11.84 20.29
C LYS A 200 -4.05 13.23 20.39
N TYR A 201 -3.95 13.74 21.61
CA TYR A 201 -3.22 14.95 21.95
C TYR A 201 -2.14 14.66 22.98
N LYS A 202 -1.14 15.53 23.03
CA LYS A 202 -0.07 15.52 24.03
C LYS A 202 -0.01 16.87 24.72
N LEU A 203 0.04 16.84 26.04
CA LEU A 203 0.25 18.00 26.91
C LEU A 203 1.70 18.01 27.41
N THR A 204 2.38 19.14 27.27
CA THR A 204 3.71 19.31 27.82
C THR A 204 3.71 20.53 28.72
N TYR A 205 4.01 20.33 29.98
CA TYR A 205 4.08 21.40 31.00
C TYR A 205 5.50 21.82 31.22
N TYR A 206 5.74 23.12 31.27
CA TYR A 206 7.06 23.72 31.47
C TYR A 206 7.09 24.58 32.71
N ASN A 207 8.23 24.61 33.40
CA ASN A 207 8.47 25.56 34.49
C ASN A 207 8.97 26.91 33.95
N SER A 208 9.26 27.88 34.85
CA SER A 208 9.77 29.21 34.50
C SER A 208 11.15 29.23 33.82
N ARG A 209 11.82 28.10 33.75
CA ARG A 209 13.13 27.93 33.07
C ARG A 209 13.02 27.11 31.78
N ASP A 210 11.80 26.94 31.25
CA ASP A 210 11.48 26.15 30.08
C ASP A 210 11.87 24.66 30.16
N ASN A 211 12.07 24.14 31.39
CA ASN A 211 12.26 22.72 31.58
C ASN A 211 10.90 22.01 31.62
N ILE A 212 10.80 20.84 30.98
CA ILE A 212 9.63 19.95 31.05
C ILE A 212 9.50 19.43 32.48
N VAL A 213 8.34 19.61 33.08
CA VAL A 213 8.02 19.13 34.42
C VAL A 213 6.99 18.02 34.45
N ALA A 214 6.12 17.97 33.43
CA ALA A 214 5.17 16.88 33.22
C ALA A 214 4.79 16.75 31.76
N VAL A 215 4.46 15.53 31.37
CA VAL A 215 3.87 15.21 30.08
C VAL A 215 2.66 14.36 30.35
N ASP A 216 1.59 14.64 29.64
CA ASP A 216 0.35 13.86 29.67
C ASP A 216 -0.21 13.73 28.27
N ASP A 217 -1.05 12.73 28.03
CA ASP A 217 -1.69 12.50 26.75
C ASP A 217 -3.13 12.05 26.92
N GLY A 218 -3.89 12.15 25.84
CA GLY A 218 -5.26 11.69 25.82
C GLY A 218 -5.85 11.68 24.42
N ARG A 219 -7.11 11.31 24.33
CA ARG A 219 -7.84 11.32 23.06
C ARG A 219 -8.66 12.59 22.94
N ILE A 220 -8.64 13.18 21.74
CA ILE A 220 -9.49 14.33 21.39
C ILE A 220 -10.95 13.87 21.38
N THR A 221 -11.19 12.70 20.80
CA THR A 221 -12.49 12.02 20.76
C THR A 221 -12.27 10.52 20.64
N TYR A 222 -13.29 9.73 20.99
CA TYR A 222 -13.34 8.28 20.78
C TYR A 222 -14.11 7.90 19.49
N SER A 223 -14.30 8.84 18.60
CA SER A 223 -15.01 8.69 17.35
C SER A 223 -14.29 9.41 16.22
N LYS A 224 -14.89 9.40 15.03
CA LYS A 224 -14.35 10.09 13.86
C LYS A 224 -14.33 11.60 14.08
N PHE A 225 -13.19 12.21 13.81
CA PHE A 225 -12.93 13.65 13.84
C PHE A 225 -12.84 14.14 12.39
N ARG A 226 -13.97 14.57 11.85
CA ARG A 226 -14.11 14.95 10.44
C ARG A 226 -13.57 16.36 10.16
N PRO A 227 -13.28 16.70 8.91
CA PRO A 227 -13.02 18.06 8.51
C PRO A 227 -14.11 19.03 9.02
N GLY A 228 -13.68 20.08 9.71
CA GLY A 228 -14.58 21.08 10.32
C GLY A 228 -15.14 20.71 11.69
N ASP A 229 -14.99 19.47 12.17
CA ASP A 229 -15.44 19.11 13.51
C ASP A 229 -14.66 19.89 14.57
N GLN A 230 -15.37 20.34 15.61
CA GLN A 230 -14.82 21.01 16.77
C GLN A 230 -15.15 20.22 18.03
N VAL A 231 -14.15 19.95 18.86
CA VAL A 231 -14.28 19.18 20.10
C VAL A 231 -13.72 19.99 21.27
N LYS A 232 -14.46 20.05 22.36
CA LYS A 232 -13.94 20.52 23.66
C LYS A 232 -13.28 19.35 24.37
N VAL A 233 -12.02 19.52 24.72
CA VAL A 233 -11.24 18.56 25.50
C VAL A 233 -11.07 19.10 26.92
N ASP A 234 -11.50 18.34 27.90
CA ASP A 234 -11.23 18.64 29.32
C ASP A 234 -9.96 17.88 29.72
N ILE A 235 -9.09 18.54 30.49
CA ILE A 235 -7.78 18.01 30.90
C ILE A 235 -7.66 17.96 32.42
N PHE A 236 -6.98 16.91 32.89
CA PHE A 236 -6.58 16.77 34.29
C PHE A 236 -5.23 16.02 34.33
N THR A 237 -4.19 16.69 34.83
CA THR A 237 -2.84 16.13 34.90
C THR A 237 -2.29 16.24 36.33
N LEU A 238 -1.66 15.19 36.80
CA LEU A 238 -0.98 15.14 38.11
C LEU A 238 0.51 15.52 37.96
N HIS A 239 1.13 15.84 39.11
CA HIS A 239 2.58 16.11 39.23
C HIS A 239 3.07 17.32 38.46
N VAL A 240 2.30 18.36 38.33
CA VAL A 240 2.61 19.61 37.63
C VAL A 240 3.04 20.77 38.55
N GLY A 241 3.37 20.48 39.80
CA GLY A 241 3.55 21.47 40.87
C GLY A 241 4.44 22.68 40.54
N SER A 242 5.44 22.55 39.67
CA SER A 242 6.29 23.65 39.24
C SER A 242 5.94 24.23 37.87
N ALA A 243 4.85 23.82 37.24
CA ALA A 243 4.45 24.27 35.89
C ALA A 243 4.05 25.74 35.85
N ASN A 244 4.45 26.45 34.83
CA ASN A 244 4.11 27.85 34.56
C ASN A 244 3.46 28.04 33.17
N SER A 245 3.72 27.10 32.23
CA SER A 245 3.13 27.12 30.89
C SER A 245 2.74 25.73 30.43
N LEU A 246 1.82 25.67 29.47
CA LEU A 246 1.31 24.45 28.86
C LEU A 246 1.41 24.58 27.36
N LYS A 247 1.99 23.57 26.70
CA LYS A 247 1.94 23.36 25.26
C LYS A 247 1.01 22.20 24.95
N ILE A 248 0.18 22.34 23.93
CA ILE A 248 -0.73 21.33 23.45
C ILE A 248 -0.35 21.01 22.00
N ASP A 249 -0.03 19.77 21.75
CA ASP A 249 0.29 19.25 20.40
C ASP A 249 -0.66 18.09 20.07
N LEU A 250 -0.80 17.76 18.78
CA LEU A 250 -1.34 16.47 18.40
C LEU A 250 -0.27 15.41 18.55
N ASP A 251 -0.68 14.24 19.02
CA ASP A 251 0.15 13.03 19.02
C ASP A 251 -0.15 12.27 17.74
N ILE A 252 0.69 12.49 16.72
CA ILE A 252 0.55 11.93 15.36
C ILE A 252 1.54 10.78 15.21
N ASP A 253 1.04 9.56 15.27
CA ASP A 253 1.76 8.37 14.82
C ASP A 253 1.59 8.21 13.31
N LEU A 254 2.71 7.99 12.58
CA LEU A 254 2.70 7.94 11.13
C LEU A 254 1.88 6.78 10.58
N GLU A 255 2.10 5.58 11.08
CA GLU A 255 1.46 4.37 10.54
C GLU A 255 -0.01 4.29 10.98
N GLU A 256 -0.32 4.59 12.26
CA GLU A 256 -1.70 4.64 12.76
C GLU A 256 -2.51 5.70 11.99
N THR A 257 -1.94 6.87 11.72
CA THR A 257 -2.62 7.94 10.99
C THR A 257 -2.79 7.61 9.52
N LEU A 258 -1.79 6.99 8.89
CA LEU A 258 -1.87 6.54 7.49
C LEU A 258 -3.01 5.52 7.33
N ASP A 259 -3.06 4.50 8.17
CA ASP A 259 -4.11 3.50 8.16
C ASP A 259 -5.49 4.13 8.36
N ASN A 260 -5.60 5.06 9.29
CA ASN A 260 -6.80 5.84 9.58
C ASN A 260 -7.29 6.61 8.34
N ILE A 261 -6.39 7.32 7.65
CA ILE A 261 -6.73 8.07 6.43
C ILE A 261 -7.19 7.10 5.33
N LEU A 262 -6.50 6.00 5.14
CA LEU A 262 -6.83 5.02 4.11
C LEU A 262 -8.19 4.34 4.33
N GLU A 263 -8.63 4.19 5.58
CA GLU A 263 -9.90 3.55 5.91
C GLU A 263 -11.09 4.52 5.87
N ASN A 264 -10.88 5.77 6.25
CA ASN A 264 -11.97 6.72 6.50
C ASN A 264 -12.17 7.79 5.41
N ASN A 265 -11.29 7.83 4.38
CA ASN A 265 -11.33 8.85 3.31
C ASN A 265 -11.37 8.26 1.92
#